data_ccd2429854bc5986ecd0b6c74832922e
#
_entry.id   ccd2429854bc5986ecd0b6c74832922e
#
_cell.length_a   1.000
_cell.length_b   1.000
_cell.length_c   1.000
_cell.angle_alpha   90.00
_cell.angle_beta   90.00
_cell.angle_gamma   90.00
#
_symmetry.space_group_name_H-M   'P 1'
#
loop_
_entity.id
_entity.type
_entity.pdbx_description
1 polymer ?
#
loop_
_entity_poly.entity_id
_entity_poly.type
_entity_poly.pdbx_seq_one_letter_code
_entity_poly.pdbx_strand_id
1 'polypeptide(L)'
;ELLWTSVPAFVLTGLILFGLSTWNKTMVPDTTNAKIVEVYAQQFNWTARYAGDDNQLGRAHYTLIGGVNTLGVDINDSTSFDDKVVREIHLPVDQQVLMKFRSQDVIHSAYLPHFNVQMNCVPGMNTHFACMPTKTTNEMREDPEMIERMKFINEARAKRGESPVEFDYVLLCNKICGSAHYNMQIKVIVETQEEYDTWLKEQETFKTLVSAN
;
A
#
# COMPACT_ATOMS: atom_id res chain seq x y z
N GLU A 1 19.44 -27.11 39.80
CA GLU A 1 18.11 -26.65 39.38
C GLU A 1 18.06 -25.16 39.06
N LEU A 2 18.57 -24.27 39.94
CA LEU A 2 18.61 -22.83 39.72
C LEU A 2 19.23 -22.40 38.39
N LEU A 3 20.32 -22.98 37.94
CA LEU A 3 20.97 -22.68 36.68
C LEU A 3 20.09 -22.99 35.47
N TRP A 4 19.43 -24.14 35.48
CA TRP A 4 18.55 -24.56 34.38
C TRP A 4 17.28 -23.72 34.26
N THR A 5 16.85 -23.05 35.31
CA THR A 5 15.72 -22.14 35.30
C THR A 5 16.13 -20.71 35.01
N SER A 6 17.21 -20.24 35.66
CA SER A 6 17.64 -18.85 35.56
C SER A 6 18.26 -18.49 34.20
N VAL A 7 19.14 -19.36 33.65
CA VAL A 7 19.80 -19.06 32.36
C VAL A 7 18.79 -18.94 31.22
N PRO A 8 17.85 -19.89 31.00
CA PRO A 8 16.81 -19.72 30.00
C PRO A 8 15.90 -18.51 30.25
N ALA A 9 15.59 -18.21 31.51
CA ALA A 9 14.74 -17.06 31.83
C ALA A 9 15.40 -15.72 31.44
N PHE A 10 16.68 -15.55 31.71
CA PHE A 10 17.42 -14.33 31.30
C PHE A 10 17.54 -14.24 29.78
N VAL A 11 17.83 -15.35 29.10
CA VAL A 11 17.91 -15.38 27.63
C VAL A 11 16.57 -15.02 27.00
N LEU A 12 15.47 -15.65 27.47
CA LEU A 12 14.13 -15.36 26.98
C LEU A 12 13.70 -13.91 27.25
N THR A 13 14.03 -13.39 28.44
CA THR A 13 13.75 -11.99 28.77
C THR A 13 14.48 -11.05 27.79
N GLY A 14 15.75 -11.29 27.51
CA GLY A 14 16.50 -10.53 26.52
C GLY A 14 15.90 -10.58 25.12
N LEU A 15 15.49 -11.77 24.66
CA LEU A 15 14.84 -11.96 23.37
C LEU A 15 13.47 -11.27 23.29
N ILE A 16 12.68 -11.34 24.38
CA ILE A 16 11.37 -10.66 24.43
C ILE A 16 11.55 -9.14 24.36
N LEU A 17 12.46 -8.58 25.13
CA LEU A 17 12.73 -7.13 25.12
C LEU A 17 13.22 -6.65 23.73
N PHE A 18 14.10 -7.41 23.11
CA PHE A 18 14.55 -7.15 21.75
C PHE A 18 13.40 -7.23 20.74
N GLY A 19 12.57 -8.29 20.83
CA GLY A 19 11.40 -8.48 19.98
C GLY A 19 10.38 -7.35 20.14
N LEU A 20 10.07 -6.92 21.37
CA LEU A 20 9.18 -5.80 21.63
C LEU A 20 9.72 -4.48 21.06
N SER A 21 11.03 -4.24 21.18
CA SER A 21 11.66 -3.05 20.59
C SER A 21 11.51 -3.06 19.06
N THR A 22 11.76 -4.18 18.41
CA THR A 22 11.60 -4.34 16.95
C THR A 22 10.14 -4.18 16.54
N TRP A 23 9.23 -4.82 17.27
CA TRP A 23 7.79 -4.69 17.04
C TRP A 23 7.33 -3.24 17.09
N ASN A 24 7.72 -2.50 18.12
CA ASN A 24 7.33 -1.10 18.26
C ASN A 24 7.85 -0.23 17.11
N LYS A 25 9.09 -0.44 16.67
CA LYS A 25 9.65 0.28 15.52
C LYS A 25 8.89 0.01 14.22
N THR A 26 8.37 -1.20 14.05
CA THR A 26 7.70 -1.62 12.82
C THR A 26 6.20 -1.27 12.82
N MET A 27 5.51 -1.51 13.95
CA MET A 27 4.05 -1.40 14.01
C MET A 27 3.54 -0.07 14.57
N VAL A 28 4.41 0.69 15.26
CA VAL A 28 4.09 2.00 15.84
C VAL A 28 5.17 3.02 15.46
N PRO A 29 5.47 3.18 14.16
CA PRO A 29 6.44 4.17 13.72
C PRO A 29 5.93 5.58 13.96
N ASP A 30 6.84 6.53 14.01
CA ASP A 30 6.46 7.95 13.98
C ASP A 30 5.89 8.29 12.60
N THR A 31 4.64 8.69 12.56
CA THR A 31 3.92 9.06 11.33
C THR A 31 3.59 10.54 11.23
N THR A 32 4.19 11.37 12.08
CA THR A 32 3.89 12.81 12.18
C THR A 32 4.03 13.54 10.83
N ASN A 33 5.02 13.15 10.02
CA ASN A 33 5.27 13.71 8.69
C ASN A 33 5.03 12.68 7.56
N ALA A 34 4.30 11.61 7.84
CA ALA A 34 4.03 10.59 6.83
C ALA A 34 3.05 11.09 5.77
N LYS A 35 3.29 10.76 4.51
CA LYS A 35 2.27 10.91 3.46
C LYS A 35 1.17 9.88 3.71
N ILE A 36 -0.09 10.30 3.59
CA ILE A 36 -1.25 9.42 3.86
C ILE A 36 -1.83 8.94 2.55
N VAL A 37 -1.92 7.61 2.41
CA VAL A 37 -2.54 6.94 1.26
C VAL A 37 -3.52 5.91 1.77
N GLU A 38 -4.78 6.00 1.34
CA GLU A 38 -5.76 4.96 1.59
C GLU A 38 -5.80 3.98 0.42
N VAL A 39 -5.73 2.68 0.71
CA VAL A 39 -5.87 1.60 -0.26
C VAL A 39 -7.19 0.90 -0.01
N TYR A 40 -8.09 0.98 -0.97
CA TYR A 40 -9.44 0.46 -0.89
C TYR A 40 -9.56 -0.81 -1.75
N ALA A 41 -9.95 -1.91 -1.10
CA ALA A 41 -10.12 -3.21 -1.72
C ALA A 41 -11.57 -3.47 -2.09
N GLN A 42 -11.78 -4.01 -3.27
CA GLN A 42 -13.07 -4.46 -3.80
C GLN A 42 -12.83 -5.67 -4.69
N GLN A 43 -13.79 -6.59 -4.81
CA GLN A 43 -13.73 -7.71 -5.77
C GLN A 43 -13.85 -7.19 -7.22
N PHE A 44 -12.83 -7.18 -8.09
CA PHE A 44 -11.46 -7.68 -7.86
C PHE A 44 -10.46 -6.60 -8.27
N ASN A 45 -10.49 -5.48 -7.62
CA ASN A 45 -9.59 -4.37 -7.91
C ASN A 45 -9.15 -3.63 -6.62
N TRP A 46 -8.16 -2.78 -6.81
CA TRP A 46 -7.68 -1.85 -5.81
C TRP A 46 -7.87 -0.42 -6.29
N THR A 47 -8.18 0.47 -5.38
CA THR A 47 -8.22 1.91 -5.63
C THR A 47 -7.41 2.61 -4.56
N ALA A 48 -6.59 3.57 -4.97
CA ALA A 48 -5.84 4.40 -4.04
C ALA A 48 -6.49 5.77 -3.89
N ARG A 49 -6.52 6.30 -2.67
CA ARG A 49 -6.93 7.67 -2.37
C ARG A 49 -5.83 8.38 -1.59
N TYR A 50 -5.40 9.50 -2.11
CA TYR A 50 -4.37 10.35 -1.53
C TYR A 50 -5.00 11.52 -0.79
N ALA A 51 -4.42 11.87 0.33
CA ALA A 51 -4.87 12.94 1.21
C ALA A 51 -4.39 14.33 0.73
N GLY A 52 -4.62 14.65 -0.53
CA GLY A 52 -4.38 15.95 -1.14
C GLY A 52 -3.22 16.79 -0.59
N ASP A 53 -3.40 18.11 -0.65
CA ASP A 53 -2.39 19.08 -0.21
C ASP A 53 -2.37 19.26 1.32
N ASP A 54 -3.49 19.04 1.99
CA ASP A 54 -3.62 19.17 3.45
C ASP A 54 -3.14 17.93 4.22
N ASN A 55 -2.79 16.85 3.49
CA ASN A 55 -2.38 15.54 4.01
C ASN A 55 -3.41 14.95 5.00
N GLN A 56 -4.71 15.21 4.79
CA GLN A 56 -5.81 14.68 5.57
C GLN A 56 -6.84 14.03 4.64
N LEU A 57 -7.17 12.77 4.89
CA LEU A 57 -8.25 12.10 4.17
C LEU A 57 -9.61 12.57 4.69
N GLY A 58 -10.47 13.02 3.81
CA GLY A 58 -11.86 13.31 4.13
C GLY A 58 -12.59 12.08 4.65
N ARG A 59 -13.66 12.32 5.42
CA ARG A 59 -14.52 11.26 5.97
C ARG A 59 -15.10 10.39 4.86
N ALA A 60 -15.26 9.12 5.14
CA ALA A 60 -15.90 8.18 4.24
C ALA A 60 -16.80 7.21 5.01
N HIS A 61 -17.95 6.87 4.43
CA HIS A 61 -18.90 5.94 5.02
C HIS A 61 -19.52 5.07 3.93
N TYR A 62 -19.78 3.80 4.23
CA TYR A 62 -20.30 2.85 3.25
C TYR A 62 -21.69 3.24 2.69
N THR A 63 -22.51 3.96 3.46
CA THR A 63 -23.82 4.44 3.01
C THR A 63 -23.75 5.52 1.94
N LEU A 64 -22.57 6.12 1.74
CA LEU A 64 -22.33 7.16 0.73
C LEU A 64 -21.77 6.59 -0.58
N ILE A 65 -21.60 5.27 -0.66
CA ILE A 65 -21.13 4.59 -1.87
C ILE A 65 -22.25 4.63 -2.92
N GLY A 66 -21.96 5.20 -4.10
CA GLY A 66 -22.88 5.24 -5.22
C GLY A 66 -22.32 6.02 -6.40
N GLY A 67 -22.69 5.61 -7.62
CA GLY A 67 -22.24 6.27 -8.85
C GLY A 67 -20.70 6.35 -8.93
N VAL A 68 -20.18 7.54 -9.13
CA VAL A 68 -18.74 7.82 -9.20
C VAL A 68 -18.04 7.78 -7.84
N ASN A 69 -18.79 7.91 -6.75
CA ASN A 69 -18.27 7.87 -5.39
C ASN A 69 -18.14 6.43 -4.89
N THR A 70 -17.24 5.68 -5.47
CA THR A 70 -17.05 4.25 -5.16
C THR A 70 -16.44 3.98 -3.79
N LEU A 71 -15.81 4.98 -3.17
CA LEU A 71 -15.17 4.89 -1.85
C LEU A 71 -16.08 5.36 -0.70
N GLY A 72 -17.25 5.93 -1.02
CA GLY A 72 -18.16 6.49 -0.04
C GLY A 72 -17.62 7.71 0.69
N VAL A 73 -16.87 8.55 0.01
CA VAL A 73 -16.29 9.78 0.58
C VAL A 73 -17.41 10.80 0.80
N ASP A 74 -17.39 11.52 1.92
CA ASP A 74 -18.38 12.53 2.25
C ASP A 74 -18.12 13.82 1.45
N ILE A 75 -18.98 14.11 0.50
CA ILE A 75 -18.89 15.31 -0.36
C ILE A 75 -19.14 16.63 0.39
N ASN A 76 -19.63 16.57 1.61
CA ASN A 76 -19.85 17.75 2.46
C ASN A 76 -18.69 18.01 3.42
N ASP A 77 -17.69 17.12 3.45
CA ASP A 77 -16.48 17.28 4.23
C ASP A 77 -15.44 18.04 3.41
N SER A 78 -15.10 19.25 3.84
CA SER A 78 -14.14 20.09 3.11
C SER A 78 -12.74 19.47 2.99
N THR A 79 -12.35 18.61 3.92
CA THR A 79 -11.07 17.89 3.86
C THR A 79 -11.03 16.84 2.75
N SER A 80 -12.18 16.46 2.17
CA SER A 80 -12.23 15.53 1.04
C SER A 80 -12.05 16.20 -0.33
N PHE A 81 -12.08 17.52 -0.38
CA PHE A 81 -12.17 18.24 -1.66
C PHE A 81 -10.90 18.14 -2.49
N ASP A 82 -9.75 18.08 -1.87
CA ASP A 82 -8.44 17.93 -2.50
C ASP A 82 -7.93 16.48 -2.53
N ASP A 83 -8.67 15.54 -1.92
CA ASP A 83 -8.40 14.10 -2.04
C ASP A 83 -8.32 13.70 -3.52
N LYS A 84 -7.47 12.76 -3.85
CA LYS A 84 -7.27 12.28 -5.22
C LYS A 84 -7.47 10.77 -5.28
N VAL A 85 -8.33 10.32 -6.20
CA VAL A 85 -8.70 8.92 -6.34
C VAL A 85 -8.13 8.37 -7.64
N VAL A 86 -7.25 7.39 -7.53
CA VAL A 86 -6.49 6.85 -8.66
C VAL A 86 -6.42 5.33 -8.65
N ARG A 87 -5.98 4.74 -9.77
CA ARG A 87 -5.87 3.29 -9.96
C ARG A 87 -4.42 2.79 -10.06
N GLU A 88 -3.48 3.60 -9.63
CA GLU A 88 -2.08 3.26 -9.45
C GLU A 88 -1.63 3.78 -8.09
N ILE A 89 -0.60 3.19 -7.51
CA ILE A 89 -0.03 3.66 -6.25
C ILE A 89 1.33 4.25 -6.54
N HIS A 90 1.50 5.54 -6.24
CA HIS A 90 2.79 6.24 -6.31
C HIS A 90 3.28 6.54 -4.90
N LEU A 91 4.55 6.28 -4.65
CA LEU A 91 5.17 6.47 -3.34
C LEU A 91 6.50 7.23 -3.51
N PRO A 92 6.75 8.26 -2.70
CA PRO A 92 8.05 8.92 -2.70
C PRO A 92 9.12 8.06 -2.02
N VAL A 93 10.31 7.99 -2.59
CA VAL A 93 11.48 7.32 -1.99
C VAL A 93 11.94 8.10 -0.75
N ASP A 94 12.50 7.39 0.25
CA ASP A 94 13.02 7.93 1.51
C ASP A 94 12.04 8.78 2.33
N GLN A 95 10.75 8.68 2.03
CA GLN A 95 9.68 9.35 2.75
C GLN A 95 8.79 8.32 3.47
N GLN A 96 8.46 8.58 4.72
CA GLN A 96 7.49 7.76 5.46
C GLN A 96 6.10 7.88 4.84
N VAL A 97 5.47 6.75 4.57
CA VAL A 97 4.10 6.66 4.04
C VAL A 97 3.24 5.86 5.01
N LEU A 98 2.13 6.42 5.43
CA LEU A 98 1.10 5.74 6.21
C LEU A 98 0.01 5.24 5.26
N MET A 99 0.02 3.94 4.99
CA MET A 99 -1.00 3.28 4.21
C MET A 99 -2.17 2.87 5.11
N LYS A 100 -3.37 3.34 4.80
CA LYS A 100 -4.63 2.94 5.44
C LYS A 100 -5.38 1.98 4.53
N PHE A 101 -5.89 0.88 5.07
CA PHE A 101 -6.55 -0.15 4.28
C PHE A 101 -8.00 -0.31 4.71
N ARG A 102 -8.88 -0.34 3.71
CA ARG A 102 -10.30 -0.65 3.89
C ARG A 102 -10.75 -1.67 2.84
N SER A 103 -11.87 -2.32 3.09
CA SER A 103 -12.55 -3.19 2.13
C SER A 103 -14.02 -2.84 2.01
N GLN A 104 -14.54 -2.94 0.79
CA GLN A 104 -15.97 -2.73 0.50
C GLN A 104 -16.82 -3.97 0.78
N ASP A 105 -16.30 -5.15 0.48
CA ASP A 105 -17.09 -6.37 0.35
C ASP A 105 -16.61 -7.53 1.25
N VAL A 106 -15.56 -8.20 0.88
CA VAL A 106 -15.01 -9.36 1.62
C VAL A 106 -13.65 -9.02 2.21
N ILE A 107 -13.07 -9.95 2.96
CA ILE A 107 -11.70 -9.78 3.47
C ILE A 107 -10.72 -9.97 2.32
N HIS A 108 -9.89 -8.96 2.08
CA HIS A 108 -8.69 -9.00 1.24
C HIS A 108 -7.44 -8.90 2.11
N SER A 109 -6.27 -9.06 1.52
CA SER A 109 -5.00 -8.80 2.20
C SER A 109 -4.08 -8.06 1.25
N ALA A 110 -3.77 -6.82 1.56
CA ALA A 110 -2.80 -6.02 0.83
C ALA A 110 -1.41 -6.56 1.11
N TYR A 111 -0.74 -7.05 0.08
CA TYR A 111 0.59 -7.62 0.17
C TYR A 111 1.53 -6.93 -0.83
N LEU A 112 2.56 -6.30 -0.28
CA LEU A 112 3.65 -5.69 -1.05
C LEU A 112 4.92 -6.52 -0.83
N PRO A 113 5.22 -7.48 -1.71
CA PRO A 113 6.31 -8.45 -1.50
C PRO A 113 7.68 -7.78 -1.29
N HIS A 114 7.97 -6.74 -2.04
CA HIS A 114 9.27 -6.05 -2.01
C HIS A 114 9.45 -5.10 -0.82
N PHE A 115 8.37 -4.82 -0.07
CA PHE A 115 8.39 -4.00 1.13
C PHE A 115 8.26 -4.84 2.41
N ASN A 116 8.08 -6.17 2.27
CA ASN A 116 7.74 -7.06 3.39
C ASN A 116 6.49 -6.61 4.18
N VAL A 117 5.55 -5.96 3.50
CA VAL A 117 4.31 -5.47 4.09
C VAL A 117 3.17 -6.40 3.73
N GLN A 118 2.42 -6.81 4.75
CA GLN A 118 1.13 -7.49 4.58
C GLN A 118 0.15 -6.97 5.62
N MET A 119 -1.03 -6.52 5.16
CA MET A 119 -2.09 -6.05 6.04
C MET A 119 -3.47 -6.48 5.52
N ASN A 120 -4.31 -6.99 6.40
CA ASN A 120 -5.67 -7.39 6.03
C ASN A 120 -6.56 -6.17 5.84
N CYS A 121 -7.33 -6.18 4.75
CA CYS A 121 -8.40 -5.23 4.47
C CYS A 121 -9.71 -5.89 4.89
N VAL A 122 -10.28 -5.45 6.02
CA VAL A 122 -11.47 -6.08 6.62
C VAL A 122 -12.65 -5.14 6.47
N PRO A 123 -13.81 -5.59 5.95
CA PRO A 123 -15.00 -4.76 5.90
C PRO A 123 -15.38 -4.21 7.28
N GLY A 124 -15.65 -2.91 7.33
CA GLY A 124 -16.00 -2.22 8.58
C GLY A 124 -14.83 -1.89 9.52
N MET A 125 -13.59 -2.23 9.14
CA MET A 125 -12.39 -1.89 9.90
C MET A 125 -11.42 -1.05 9.08
N ASN A 126 -10.73 -0.12 9.74
CA ASN A 126 -9.59 0.59 9.19
C ASN A 126 -8.31 -0.03 9.76
N THR A 127 -7.56 -0.72 8.93
CA THR A 127 -6.22 -1.20 9.28
C THR A 127 -5.18 -0.27 8.68
N HIS A 128 -3.96 -0.30 9.17
CA HIS A 128 -2.91 0.57 8.66
C HIS A 128 -1.53 -0.08 8.79
N PHE A 129 -0.62 0.37 7.97
CA PHE A 129 0.80 0.04 8.04
C PHE A 129 1.60 1.25 7.55
N ALA A 130 2.73 1.51 8.17
CA ALA A 130 3.63 2.54 7.71
C ALA A 130 4.91 1.93 7.16
N CYS A 131 5.35 2.42 6.00
CA CYS A 131 6.60 2.00 5.38
C CYS A 131 7.34 3.20 4.79
N MET A 132 8.60 3.00 4.52
CA MET A 132 9.46 3.97 3.86
C MET A 132 10.17 3.26 2.71
N PRO A 133 9.80 3.54 1.44
CA PRO A 133 10.50 2.98 0.29
C PRO A 133 11.94 3.49 0.25
N THR A 134 12.91 2.62 -0.03
CA THR A 134 14.34 2.96 -0.02
C THR A 134 15.00 2.91 -1.40
N LYS A 135 14.29 2.43 -2.41
CA LYS A 135 14.75 2.40 -3.81
C LYS A 135 13.60 2.76 -4.73
N THR A 136 13.85 3.61 -5.70
CA THR A 136 12.90 3.93 -6.77
C THR A 136 12.66 2.72 -7.67
N THR A 137 11.57 2.75 -8.43
CA THR A 137 11.26 1.71 -9.44
C THR A 137 12.38 1.64 -10.49
N ASN A 138 12.95 2.78 -10.89
CA ASN A 138 14.03 2.82 -11.86
C ASN A 138 15.32 2.23 -11.33
N GLU A 139 15.70 2.56 -10.08
CA GLU A 139 16.87 1.93 -9.41
C GLU A 139 16.70 0.41 -9.28
N MET A 140 15.49 -0.07 -9.02
CA MET A 140 15.22 -1.52 -9.00
C MET A 140 15.32 -2.18 -10.37
N ARG A 141 14.98 -1.48 -11.44
CA ARG A 141 15.17 -1.97 -12.81
C ARG A 141 16.65 -2.08 -13.21
N GLU A 142 17.50 -1.27 -12.61
CA GLU A 142 18.95 -1.27 -12.80
C GLU A 142 19.69 -2.21 -11.83
N ASP A 143 19.00 -2.73 -10.82
CA ASP A 143 19.58 -3.66 -9.83
C ASP A 143 19.99 -4.98 -10.49
N PRO A 144 21.25 -5.44 -10.35
CA PRO A 144 21.75 -6.64 -11.03
C PRO A 144 20.94 -7.91 -10.71
N GLU A 145 20.50 -8.09 -9.46
CA GLU A 145 19.69 -9.25 -9.07
C GLU A 145 18.31 -9.20 -9.71
N MET A 146 17.74 -7.99 -9.83
CA MET A 146 16.45 -7.81 -10.47
C MET A 146 16.54 -8.01 -11.99
N ILE A 147 17.59 -7.53 -12.62
CA ILE A 147 17.85 -7.76 -14.06
C ILE A 147 17.90 -9.28 -14.35
N GLU A 148 18.65 -10.04 -13.55
CA GLU A 148 18.74 -11.51 -13.72
C GLU A 148 17.38 -12.18 -13.51
N ARG A 149 16.65 -11.77 -12.48
CA ARG A 149 15.30 -12.28 -12.19
C ARG A 149 14.33 -11.98 -13.31
N MET A 150 14.34 -10.76 -13.86
CA MET A 150 13.46 -10.36 -14.97
C MET A 150 13.82 -11.08 -16.26
N LYS A 151 15.10 -11.35 -16.52
CA LYS A 151 15.54 -12.18 -17.63
C LYS A 151 14.92 -13.58 -17.54
N PHE A 152 15.02 -14.24 -16.38
CA PHE A 152 14.41 -15.56 -16.17
C PHE A 152 12.88 -15.54 -16.37
N ILE A 153 12.20 -14.53 -15.85
CA ILE A 153 10.74 -14.35 -16.02
C ILE A 153 10.41 -14.19 -17.51
N ASN A 154 11.15 -13.34 -18.23
CA ASN A 154 10.89 -13.06 -19.63
C ASN A 154 11.21 -14.26 -20.54
N GLU A 155 12.19 -15.08 -20.21
CA GLU A 155 12.44 -16.36 -20.89
C GLU A 155 11.26 -17.33 -20.70
N ALA A 156 10.68 -17.40 -19.50
CA ALA A 156 9.50 -18.22 -19.25
C ALA A 156 8.25 -17.69 -19.97
N ARG A 157 8.08 -16.36 -20.04
CA ARG A 157 7.01 -15.70 -20.80
C ARG A 157 7.12 -15.96 -22.31
N ALA A 158 8.33 -15.82 -22.84
CA ALA A 158 8.58 -16.10 -24.27
C ALA A 158 8.20 -17.53 -24.69
N LYS A 159 8.45 -18.53 -23.82
CA LYS A 159 8.01 -19.92 -24.06
C LYS A 159 6.49 -20.08 -24.13
N ARG A 160 5.73 -19.14 -23.56
CA ARG A 160 4.26 -19.09 -23.61
C ARG A 160 3.72 -18.17 -24.70
N GLY A 161 4.61 -17.54 -25.49
CA GLY A 161 4.21 -16.56 -26.51
C GLY A 161 3.76 -15.20 -25.95
N GLU A 162 4.14 -14.89 -24.70
CA GLU A 162 3.79 -13.64 -24.05
C GLU A 162 4.89 -12.57 -24.25
N SER A 163 4.50 -11.31 -24.34
CA SER A 163 5.44 -10.18 -24.43
C SER A 163 6.31 -10.05 -23.17
N PRO A 164 7.56 -9.59 -23.31
CA PRO A 164 8.40 -9.31 -22.15
C PRO A 164 7.79 -8.20 -21.28
N VAL A 165 8.13 -8.22 -20.00
CA VAL A 165 7.71 -7.22 -19.01
C VAL A 165 8.93 -6.64 -18.31
N GLU A 166 8.82 -5.40 -17.85
CA GLU A 166 9.78 -4.76 -16.98
C GLU A 166 9.40 -4.98 -15.51
N PHE A 167 10.34 -4.73 -14.63
CA PHE A 167 10.06 -4.72 -13.20
C PHE A 167 9.16 -3.55 -12.83
N ASP A 168 8.11 -3.84 -12.08
CA ASP A 168 7.32 -2.88 -11.32
C ASP A 168 7.11 -3.43 -9.92
N TYR A 169 7.06 -2.55 -8.93
CA TYR A 169 6.50 -2.92 -7.64
C TYR A 169 5.01 -3.20 -7.80
N VAL A 170 4.50 -4.13 -7.03
CA VAL A 170 3.08 -4.51 -7.09
C VAL A 170 2.51 -4.67 -5.69
N LEU A 171 1.24 -4.32 -5.54
CA LEU A 171 0.42 -4.72 -4.42
C LEU A 171 -0.55 -5.80 -4.89
N LEU A 172 -0.50 -6.95 -4.25
CA LEU A 172 -1.25 -8.16 -4.58
C LEU A 172 -2.30 -8.42 -3.50
N CYS A 173 -3.38 -9.11 -3.85
CA CYS A 173 -4.26 -9.72 -2.86
C CYS A 173 -3.67 -11.05 -2.39
N ASN A 174 -3.40 -11.19 -1.08
CA ASN A 174 -2.86 -12.41 -0.47
C ASN A 174 -3.89 -13.16 0.42
N LYS A 175 -5.18 -12.92 0.19
CA LYS A 175 -6.29 -13.63 0.84
C LYS A 175 -7.29 -14.02 -0.22
N ILE A 176 -7.64 -15.31 -0.31
CA ILE A 176 -8.65 -15.79 -1.28
C ILE A 176 -9.94 -15.01 -1.07
N CYS A 177 -10.29 -14.18 -2.06
CA CYS A 177 -11.42 -13.25 -2.00
C CYS A 177 -12.50 -13.54 -3.06
N GLY A 178 -12.31 -14.54 -3.92
CA GLY A 178 -13.28 -14.96 -4.94
C GLY A 178 -12.64 -15.46 -6.23
N SER A 179 -13.41 -15.56 -7.32
CA SER A 179 -13.02 -16.22 -8.57
C SER A 179 -11.85 -15.55 -9.30
N ALA A 180 -11.74 -14.23 -9.26
CA ALA A 180 -10.66 -13.49 -9.91
C ALA A 180 -9.56 -13.03 -8.92
N HIS A 181 -9.49 -13.64 -7.74
CA HIS A 181 -8.45 -13.39 -6.75
C HIS A 181 -7.02 -13.42 -7.33
N TYR A 182 -6.74 -14.36 -8.23
CA TYR A 182 -5.43 -14.55 -8.85
C TYR A 182 -4.94 -13.34 -9.67
N ASN A 183 -5.85 -12.48 -10.11
CA ASN A 183 -5.55 -11.29 -10.92
C ASN A 183 -5.76 -9.97 -10.17
N MET A 184 -6.07 -10.03 -8.87
CA MET A 184 -6.30 -8.83 -8.07
C MET A 184 -4.97 -8.21 -7.64
N GLN A 185 -4.49 -7.29 -8.46
CA GLN A 185 -3.23 -6.57 -8.25
C GLN A 185 -3.34 -5.11 -8.71
N ILE A 186 -2.46 -4.27 -8.18
CA ILE A 186 -2.29 -2.88 -8.59
C ILE A 186 -0.80 -2.55 -8.67
N LYS A 187 -0.43 -1.77 -9.68
CA LYS A 187 0.94 -1.29 -9.88
C LYS A 187 1.31 -0.30 -8.77
N VAL A 188 2.52 -0.42 -8.28
CA VAL A 188 3.12 0.53 -7.34
C VAL A 188 4.37 1.11 -7.99
N ILE A 189 4.47 2.42 -7.99
CA ILE A 189 5.59 3.17 -8.56
C ILE A 189 6.26 3.90 -7.39
N VAL A 190 7.54 3.66 -7.22
CA VAL A 190 8.37 4.42 -6.29
C VAL A 190 9.23 5.37 -7.09
N GLU A 191 9.14 6.63 -6.77
CA GLU A 191 9.78 7.72 -7.52
C GLU A 191 10.40 8.75 -6.58
N THR A 192 11.14 9.69 -7.12
CA THR A 192 11.69 10.80 -6.34
C THR A 192 10.57 11.67 -5.78
N GLN A 193 10.84 12.44 -4.72
CA GLN A 193 9.86 13.36 -4.14
C GLN A 193 9.33 14.37 -5.17
N GLU A 194 10.21 14.84 -6.07
CA GLU A 194 9.87 15.82 -7.10
C GLU A 194 8.93 15.24 -8.16
N GLU A 195 9.21 14.02 -8.63
CA GLU A 195 8.36 13.28 -9.57
C GLU A 195 6.99 12.98 -8.94
N TYR A 196 6.98 12.50 -7.69
CA TYR A 196 5.75 12.24 -6.93
C TYR A 196 4.88 13.49 -6.78
N ASP A 197 5.48 14.62 -6.37
CA ASP A 197 4.73 15.88 -6.20
C ASP A 197 4.17 16.40 -7.54
N THR A 198 4.91 16.19 -8.63
CA THR A 198 4.45 16.53 -9.98
C THR A 198 3.28 15.66 -10.41
N TRP A 199 3.44 14.33 -10.27
CA TRP A 199 2.39 13.38 -10.58
C TRP A 199 1.12 13.64 -9.76
N LEU A 200 1.26 13.87 -8.45
CA LEU A 200 0.11 14.10 -7.57
C LEU A 200 -0.66 15.37 -7.96
N LYS A 201 0.01 16.43 -8.37
CA LYS A 201 -0.64 17.68 -8.83
C LYS A 201 -1.43 17.50 -10.12
N GLU A 202 -1.04 16.58 -10.99
CA GLU A 202 -1.73 16.29 -12.24
C GLU A 202 -3.03 15.48 -12.03
N GLN A 203 -3.20 14.84 -10.86
CA GLN A 203 -4.39 14.05 -10.60
C GLN A 203 -5.60 14.93 -10.30
N GLU A 204 -6.75 14.54 -10.83
CA GLU A 204 -8.03 15.23 -10.55
C GLU A 204 -8.39 15.12 -9.08
N THR A 205 -8.91 16.21 -8.52
CA THR A 205 -9.41 16.22 -7.14
C THR A 205 -10.77 15.54 -7.04
N PHE A 206 -11.08 14.98 -5.89
CA PHE A 206 -12.39 14.36 -5.63
C PHE A 206 -13.54 15.34 -5.89
N LYS A 207 -13.37 16.62 -5.51
CA LYS A 207 -14.34 17.67 -5.79
C LYS A 207 -14.63 17.81 -7.28
N THR A 208 -13.61 17.79 -8.12
CA THR A 208 -13.75 17.87 -9.58
C THR A 208 -14.49 16.65 -10.13
N LEU A 209 -14.09 15.45 -9.68
CA LEU A 209 -14.71 14.18 -10.10
C LEU A 209 -16.22 14.14 -9.81
N VAL A 210 -16.64 14.63 -8.63
CA VAL A 210 -18.06 14.62 -8.24
C VAL A 210 -18.85 15.74 -8.92
N SER A 211 -18.22 16.89 -9.21
CA SER A 211 -18.88 18.03 -9.85
C SER A 211 -19.12 17.83 -11.35
N ALA A 212 -18.38 16.93 -12.00
CA ALA A 212 -18.45 16.63 -13.42
C ALA A 212 -19.53 15.58 -13.78
N ASN A 213 -20.16 14.96 -12.77
CA ASN A 213 -21.17 13.90 -12.93
C ASN A 213 -22.45 14.23 -12.16
#